data_a63c52fa8c95d3bf87b2c29f39921ffc
#
_entry.id   a63c52fa8c95d3bf87b2c29f39921ffc
#
_cell.length_a   1.000
_cell.length_b   1.000
_cell.length_c   1.000
_cell.angle_alpha   90.00
_cell.angle_beta   90.00
_cell.angle_gamma   90.00
#
_symmetry.space_group_name_H-M   'P 1'
#
loop_
_entity.id
_entity.type
_entity.pdbx_description
1 polymer ?
#
loop_
_entity_poly.entity_id
_entity_poly.type
_entity_poly.pdbx_seq_one_letter_code
_entity_poly.pdbx_strand_id
1 'polypeptide(L)'
;MFTLLKGVQRLSSQGSEVRSNSGCPTCGKSLIGDAFKGEIVCSSCGFVVSEQLIDRGPEWKAIVEPEDKAKRVRVGAPRTIALHDFGLSTTIGRDMRDSNGQYLDRKARNQYYKLQKWQTRVRTTPTERSLSGVLFKITEVSKNLSLPRNVIETAAQIFRDCARLKVSRSKSIIGMTAASVYLACRKCDVGRSIKDVADAANTNQRTVAKYYRLILKEVETTYVPPP
;
A
#
# COMPACT_ATOMS: atom_id res chain seq x y z
N MET A 1 25.15 -44.02 22.48
CA MET A 1 25.92 -43.42 21.39
C MET A 1 25.04 -42.34 20.76
N PHE A 2 25.34 -41.11 21.09
CA PHE A 2 24.50 -39.91 20.82
C PHE A 2 24.70 -39.42 19.42
N THR A 3 23.64 -39.09 18.71
CA THR A 3 23.69 -38.23 17.54
C THR A 3 22.59 -37.21 17.62
N LEU A 4 22.93 -36.00 18.06
CA LEU A 4 22.13 -34.81 18.07
C LEU A 4 22.05 -34.25 16.65
N LEU A 5 20.88 -34.24 16.05
CA LEU A 5 20.59 -33.45 14.88
C LEU A 5 20.02 -32.08 15.31
N LYS A 6 20.85 -31.07 15.23
CA LYS A 6 20.48 -29.68 15.38
C LYS A 6 19.62 -29.25 14.17
N GLY A 7 18.34 -28.99 14.41
CA GLY A 7 17.47 -28.31 13.47
C GLY A 7 17.91 -26.84 13.32
N VAL A 8 18.52 -26.52 12.19
CA VAL A 8 18.75 -25.16 11.78
C VAL A 8 17.43 -24.61 11.22
N GLN A 9 16.73 -23.84 12.04
CA GLN A 9 15.61 -23.02 11.54
C GLN A 9 16.16 -21.98 10.57
N ARG A 10 15.84 -22.12 9.30
CA ARG A 10 16.06 -21.08 8.29
C ARG A 10 15.11 -19.94 8.60
N LEU A 11 15.64 -18.87 9.17
CA LEU A 11 15.01 -17.57 9.14
C LEU A 11 14.95 -17.13 7.68
N SER A 12 13.74 -17.09 7.12
CA SER A 12 13.47 -16.52 5.81
C SER A 12 13.65 -14.99 5.90
N SER A 13 14.89 -14.54 5.71
CA SER A 13 15.16 -13.14 5.39
C SER A 13 14.61 -12.89 4.00
N GLN A 14 13.53 -12.12 3.91
CA GLN A 14 13.06 -11.52 2.66
C GLN A 14 14.10 -10.47 2.23
N GLY A 15 15.20 -10.95 1.65
CA GLY A 15 16.14 -10.14 0.91
C GLY A 15 15.43 -9.66 -0.36
N SER A 16 15.31 -8.35 -0.51
CA SER A 16 14.89 -7.72 -1.75
C SER A 16 15.82 -8.18 -2.87
N GLU A 17 15.35 -9.11 -3.70
CA GLU A 17 16.03 -9.51 -4.94
C GLU A 17 16.15 -8.27 -5.82
N VAL A 18 17.35 -7.72 -5.87
CA VAL A 18 17.73 -6.81 -6.94
C VAL A 18 17.86 -7.69 -8.19
N ARG A 19 16.80 -7.77 -8.97
CA ARG A 19 16.79 -8.40 -10.29
C ARG A 19 17.60 -7.53 -11.26
N SER A 20 18.92 -7.58 -11.14
CA SER A 20 19.79 -7.20 -12.22
C SER A 20 19.88 -8.42 -13.17
N ASN A 21 19.28 -8.30 -14.34
CA ASN A 21 19.31 -9.29 -15.41
C ASN A 21 20.72 -9.46 -16.04
N SER A 22 21.75 -9.01 -15.38
CA SER A 22 23.14 -9.12 -15.81
C SER A 22 23.83 -10.16 -14.96
N GLY A 23 24.20 -11.29 -15.58
CA GLY A 23 25.08 -12.27 -14.97
C GLY A 23 26.46 -11.67 -14.69
N CYS A 24 27.28 -12.39 -13.94
CA CYS A 24 28.67 -11.99 -13.66
C CYS A 24 29.44 -11.70 -14.97
N PRO A 25 30.15 -10.57 -15.09
CA PRO A 25 30.92 -10.22 -16.29
C PRO A 25 32.06 -11.19 -16.56
N THR A 26 32.52 -11.92 -15.55
CA THR A 26 33.65 -12.86 -15.68
C THR A 26 33.21 -14.29 -16.00
N CYS A 27 32.12 -14.78 -15.38
CA CYS A 27 31.72 -16.20 -15.55
C CYS A 27 30.24 -16.38 -15.94
N GLY A 28 29.45 -15.31 -16.11
CA GLY A 28 28.06 -15.35 -16.55
C GLY A 28 27.06 -15.91 -15.52
N LYS A 29 27.52 -16.31 -14.31
CA LYS A 29 26.66 -16.93 -13.28
C LYS A 29 25.92 -15.90 -12.43
N SER A 30 25.01 -16.37 -11.57
CA SER A 30 24.15 -15.58 -10.73
C SER A 30 24.91 -14.71 -9.71
N LEU A 31 24.39 -13.51 -9.46
CA LEU A 31 24.92 -12.57 -8.49
C LEU A 31 24.11 -12.67 -7.18
N ILE A 32 24.79 -12.53 -6.05
CA ILE A 32 24.22 -12.51 -4.71
C ILE A 32 24.57 -11.19 -4.06
N GLY A 33 23.57 -10.53 -3.45
CA GLY A 33 23.79 -9.32 -2.66
C GLY A 33 24.13 -9.69 -1.21
N ASP A 34 25.30 -9.28 -0.76
CA ASP A 34 25.70 -9.36 0.65
C ASP A 34 25.27 -8.06 1.35
N ALA A 35 24.17 -8.14 2.11
CA ALA A 35 23.64 -7.01 2.86
C ALA A 35 24.54 -6.56 4.02
N PHE A 36 25.41 -7.42 4.54
CA PHE A 36 26.33 -7.07 5.63
C PHE A 36 27.48 -6.21 5.17
N LYS A 37 28.04 -6.53 4.00
CA LYS A 37 29.14 -5.79 3.39
C LYS A 37 28.68 -4.69 2.46
N GLY A 38 27.40 -4.73 2.01
CA GLY A 38 26.88 -3.81 1.03
C GLY A 38 27.48 -4.04 -0.35
N GLU A 39 27.72 -5.29 -0.74
CA GLU A 39 28.37 -5.67 -1.97
C GLU A 39 27.49 -6.63 -2.79
N ILE A 40 27.63 -6.58 -4.12
CA ILE A 40 27.06 -7.59 -5.01
C ILE A 40 28.22 -8.46 -5.52
N VAL A 41 28.18 -9.75 -5.14
CA VAL A 41 29.24 -10.71 -5.38
C VAL A 41 28.73 -11.86 -6.25
N CYS A 42 29.58 -12.38 -7.13
CA CYS A 42 29.27 -13.59 -7.88
C CYS A 42 29.32 -14.83 -6.99
N SER A 43 28.29 -15.69 -7.07
CA SER A 43 28.20 -16.93 -6.28
C SER A 43 29.27 -17.97 -6.63
N SER A 44 29.93 -17.87 -7.76
CA SER A 44 30.86 -18.89 -8.26
C SER A 44 32.34 -18.46 -8.28
N CYS A 45 32.61 -17.26 -8.78
CA CYS A 45 34.00 -16.78 -8.92
C CYS A 45 34.39 -15.74 -7.87
N GLY A 46 33.45 -15.27 -7.04
CA GLY A 46 33.73 -14.27 -6.01
C GLY A 46 33.96 -12.86 -6.54
N PHE A 47 33.76 -12.62 -7.85
CA PHE A 47 33.94 -11.28 -8.44
C PHE A 47 32.92 -10.29 -7.86
N VAL A 48 33.39 -9.17 -7.33
CA VAL A 48 32.55 -8.08 -6.79
C VAL A 48 32.15 -7.15 -7.94
N VAL A 49 30.85 -7.07 -8.22
CA VAL A 49 30.30 -6.26 -9.32
C VAL A 49 30.03 -4.83 -8.86
N SER A 50 29.58 -4.66 -7.63
CA SER A 50 29.27 -3.35 -7.05
C SER A 50 29.59 -3.35 -5.57
N GLU A 51 30.23 -2.28 -5.11
CA GLU A 51 30.56 -2.01 -3.71
C GLU A 51 29.71 -0.85 -3.21
N GLN A 52 29.61 -0.69 -1.89
CA GLN A 52 28.95 0.43 -1.21
C GLN A 52 27.46 0.58 -1.57
N LEU A 53 26.73 -0.51 -1.55
CA LEU A 53 25.29 -0.49 -1.75
C LEU A 53 24.62 0.34 -0.64
N ILE A 54 23.75 1.25 -1.05
CA ILE A 54 22.98 2.06 -0.11
C ILE A 54 21.94 1.15 0.57
N ASP A 55 22.03 1.02 1.89
CA ASP A 55 20.97 0.40 2.69
C ASP A 55 19.76 1.33 2.74
N ARG A 56 18.65 0.85 2.21
CA ARG A 56 17.35 1.56 2.24
C ARG A 56 16.51 1.17 3.45
N GLY A 57 16.99 0.26 4.27
CA GLY A 57 16.30 -0.18 5.48
C GLY A 57 16.40 0.83 6.62
N PRO A 58 15.63 0.63 7.68
CA PRO A 58 15.75 1.44 8.90
C PRO A 58 17.07 1.12 9.60
N GLU A 59 17.90 2.15 9.83
CA GLU A 59 19.23 2.03 10.47
C GLU A 59 19.17 1.54 11.93
N TRP A 60 18.00 1.47 12.52
CA TRP A 60 17.82 1.13 13.92
C TRP A 60 16.71 0.09 14.12
N LYS A 61 16.96 -0.87 14.96
CA LYS A 61 15.95 -1.84 15.40
C LYS A 61 15.06 -1.15 16.43
N ALA A 62 13.77 -1.07 16.13
CA ALA A 62 12.82 -0.46 17.04
C ALA A 62 12.52 -1.39 18.22
N ILE A 63 13.30 -1.27 19.27
CA ILE A 63 13.01 -1.81 20.60
C ILE A 63 12.17 -0.81 21.42
N VAL A 64 11.97 0.38 20.88
CA VAL A 64 11.45 1.58 21.56
C VAL A 64 9.95 1.74 21.31
N GLU A 65 9.27 2.45 22.20
CA GLU A 65 7.87 2.84 22.16
C GLU A 65 7.42 3.34 20.77
N PRO A 66 6.14 3.07 20.36
CA PRO A 66 5.62 3.41 19.04
C PRO A 66 5.76 4.90 18.67
N GLU A 67 5.70 5.78 19.67
CA GLU A 67 5.80 7.25 19.48
C GLU A 67 7.22 7.70 19.12
N ASP A 68 8.24 7.13 19.76
CA ASP A 68 9.62 7.42 19.42
C ASP A 68 10.05 6.80 18.09
N LYS A 69 9.39 5.71 17.71
CA LYS A 69 9.55 5.06 16.42
C LYS A 69 9.21 6.00 15.28
N ALA A 70 8.08 6.71 15.38
CA ALA A 70 7.65 7.68 14.38
C ALA A 70 8.62 8.85 14.20
N LYS A 71 9.27 9.31 15.27
CA LYS A 71 10.24 10.43 15.25
C LYS A 71 11.57 10.07 14.59
N ARG A 72 11.94 8.78 14.60
CA ARG A 72 13.25 8.30 14.10
C ARG A 72 13.18 7.69 12.70
N VAL A 73 11.99 7.56 12.11
CA VAL A 73 11.84 7.00 10.76
C VAL A 73 12.38 7.98 9.72
N ARG A 74 13.48 7.61 9.07
CA ARG A 74 14.04 8.36 7.92
C ARG A 74 13.34 7.99 6.61
N VAL A 75 12.76 6.81 6.55
CA VAL A 75 12.07 6.29 5.36
C VAL A 75 10.60 6.65 5.45
N GLY A 76 10.03 7.15 4.36
CA GLY A 76 8.60 7.44 4.26
C GLY A 76 7.73 6.18 4.43
N ALA A 77 6.43 6.37 4.54
CA ALA A 77 5.48 5.28 4.60
C ALA A 77 5.62 4.34 3.39
N PRO A 78 5.43 3.02 3.56
CA PRO A 78 5.50 2.07 2.46
C PRO A 78 4.45 2.41 1.39
N ARG A 79 4.81 2.18 0.13
CA ARG A 79 3.90 2.38 -0.99
C ARG A 79 2.64 1.53 -0.81
N THR A 80 1.46 2.15 -0.98
CA THR A 80 0.17 1.47 -0.85
C THR A 80 -0.77 1.82 -2.00
N ILE A 81 -1.49 0.81 -2.50
CA ILE A 81 -2.49 0.96 -3.56
C ILE A 81 -3.77 1.64 -3.03
N ALA A 82 -3.98 1.63 -1.72
CA ALA A 82 -5.15 2.21 -1.07
C ALA A 82 -5.19 3.76 -1.14
N LEU A 83 -4.05 4.41 -1.47
CA LEU A 83 -3.98 5.86 -1.67
C LEU A 83 -3.96 6.20 -3.17
N HIS A 84 -4.59 7.31 -3.56
CA HIS A 84 -4.69 7.72 -4.97
C HIS A 84 -3.33 7.93 -5.63
N ASP A 85 -2.37 8.45 -4.90
CA ASP A 85 -0.98 8.73 -5.27
C ASP A 85 0.02 7.64 -4.84
N PHE A 86 -0.44 6.48 -4.41
CA PHE A 86 0.35 5.40 -3.85
C PHE A 86 1.15 5.77 -2.59
N GLY A 87 0.85 6.91 -1.96
CA GLY A 87 1.58 7.44 -0.82
C GLY A 87 2.87 8.18 -1.19
N LEU A 88 3.05 8.56 -2.45
CA LEU A 88 4.27 9.22 -2.93
C LEU A 88 4.29 10.73 -2.68
N SER A 89 3.12 11.37 -2.56
CA SER A 89 3.07 12.81 -2.34
C SER A 89 3.09 13.16 -0.85
N THR A 90 3.79 14.24 -0.54
CA THR A 90 3.80 14.83 0.80
C THR A 90 2.62 15.77 0.97
N THR A 91 2.18 15.98 2.20
CA THR A 91 1.14 16.94 2.55
C THR A 91 1.68 17.95 3.55
N ILE A 92 1.33 19.21 3.34
CA ILE A 92 1.53 20.25 4.34
C ILE A 92 0.56 19.98 5.49
N GLY A 93 1.05 19.80 6.71
CA GLY A 93 0.24 19.55 7.90
C GLY A 93 -0.82 20.63 8.11
N ARG A 94 -1.75 20.42 9.02
CA ARG A 94 -2.77 21.42 9.37
C ARG A 94 -2.39 22.24 10.62
N ASP A 95 -1.36 21.79 11.32
CA ASP A 95 -0.89 22.42 12.53
C ASP A 95 -0.17 23.71 12.18
N MET A 96 -0.75 24.82 12.60
CA MET A 96 -0.17 26.16 12.39
C MET A 96 0.82 26.49 13.52
N ARG A 97 1.69 25.53 13.85
CA ARG A 97 2.72 25.64 14.88
C ARG A 97 4.10 25.46 14.27
N ASP A 98 5.06 26.13 14.84
CA ASP A 98 6.47 25.97 14.50
C ASP A 98 7.05 24.70 15.16
N SER A 99 8.28 24.32 14.78
CA SER A 99 9.01 23.20 15.38
C SER A 99 9.12 23.28 16.90
N ASN A 100 9.11 24.48 17.46
CA ASN A 100 9.14 24.77 18.89
C ASN A 100 7.74 24.74 19.55
N GLY A 101 6.68 24.36 18.81
CA GLY A 101 5.32 24.30 19.31
C GLY A 101 4.61 25.67 19.44
N GLN A 102 5.26 26.78 19.06
CA GLN A 102 4.66 28.11 19.08
C GLN A 102 3.74 28.34 17.88
N TYR A 103 2.67 29.12 18.08
CA TYR A 103 1.78 29.48 16.98
C TYR A 103 2.47 30.44 16.02
N LEU A 104 2.30 30.17 14.72
CA LEU A 104 2.81 31.03 13.65
C LEU A 104 2.21 32.44 13.72
N ASP A 105 3.03 33.46 13.42
CA ASP A 105 2.57 34.84 13.27
C ASP A 105 1.48 34.96 12.18
N ARG A 106 0.67 35.99 12.27
CA ARG A 106 -0.47 36.23 11.36
C ARG A 106 -0.06 36.24 9.89
N LYS A 107 1.09 36.83 9.55
CA LYS A 107 1.62 36.88 8.16
C LYS A 107 2.03 35.47 7.70
N ALA A 108 2.80 34.75 8.50
CA ALA A 108 3.24 33.40 8.22
C ALA A 108 2.04 32.43 8.09
N ARG A 109 1.04 32.55 8.97
CA ARG A 109 -0.20 31.75 8.92
C ARG A 109 -0.98 31.97 7.61
N ASN A 110 -1.09 33.19 7.14
CA ASN A 110 -1.75 33.50 5.86
C ASN A 110 -0.98 32.92 4.65
N GLN A 111 0.35 32.97 4.68
CA GLN A 111 1.19 32.35 3.65
C GLN A 111 1.04 30.83 3.67
N TYR A 112 1.09 30.24 4.85
CA TYR A 112 0.93 28.80 5.05
C TYR A 112 -0.42 28.30 4.53
N TYR A 113 -1.52 29.00 4.84
CA TYR A 113 -2.84 28.68 4.33
C TYR A 113 -2.92 28.76 2.79
N LYS A 114 -2.29 29.78 2.19
CA LYS A 114 -2.20 29.89 0.72
C LYS A 114 -1.43 28.70 0.13
N LEU A 115 -0.30 28.34 0.70
CA LEU A 115 0.52 27.20 0.25
C LEU A 115 -0.26 25.89 0.33
N GLN A 116 -0.95 25.62 1.45
CA GLN A 116 -1.79 24.44 1.63
C GLN A 116 -2.92 24.37 0.59
N LYS A 117 -3.58 25.49 0.34
CA LYS A 117 -4.63 25.60 -0.68
C LYS A 117 -4.10 25.32 -2.09
N TRP A 118 -2.93 25.85 -2.43
CA TRP A 118 -2.28 25.59 -3.70
C TRP A 118 -1.82 24.14 -3.82
N GLN A 119 -1.19 23.58 -2.80
CA GLN A 119 -0.80 22.17 -2.78
C GLN A 119 -1.99 21.25 -3.05
N THR A 120 -3.13 21.47 -2.38
CA THR A 120 -4.33 20.68 -2.60
C THR A 120 -4.86 20.78 -4.03
N ARG A 121 -4.72 21.95 -4.68
CA ARG A 121 -5.16 22.15 -6.06
C ARG A 121 -4.26 21.50 -7.09
N VAL A 122 -2.94 21.61 -6.89
CA VAL A 122 -1.92 21.09 -7.83
C VAL A 122 -1.80 19.57 -7.71
N ARG A 123 -1.93 19.03 -6.50
CA ARG A 123 -1.70 17.63 -6.20
C ARG A 123 -2.72 16.68 -6.82
N THR A 124 -3.94 17.12 -7.09
CA THR A 124 -5.02 16.23 -7.53
C THR A 124 -5.70 16.74 -8.79
N THR A 125 -5.66 15.93 -9.85
CA THR A 125 -6.53 16.12 -11.01
C THR A 125 -8.00 15.86 -10.62
N PRO A 126 -8.99 16.32 -11.38
CA PRO A 126 -10.39 16.03 -11.10
C PRO A 126 -10.72 14.53 -11.00
N THR A 127 -10.08 13.72 -11.83
CA THR A 127 -10.22 12.26 -11.83
C THR A 127 -9.61 11.62 -10.58
N GLU A 128 -8.43 12.07 -10.17
CA GLU A 128 -7.77 11.59 -8.94
C GLU A 128 -8.51 12.01 -7.68
N ARG A 129 -9.12 13.18 -7.69
CA ARG A 129 -9.96 13.64 -6.56
C ARG A 129 -11.16 12.71 -6.37
N SER A 130 -11.83 12.32 -7.45
CA SER A 130 -12.92 11.36 -7.41
C SER A 130 -12.43 10.00 -6.91
N LEU A 131 -11.30 9.52 -7.42
CA LEU A 131 -10.68 8.28 -6.98
C LEU A 131 -10.29 8.31 -5.49
N SER A 132 -9.70 9.41 -5.02
CA SER A 132 -9.31 9.59 -3.61
C SER A 132 -10.52 9.47 -2.69
N GLY A 133 -11.66 10.08 -3.04
CA GLY A 133 -12.89 9.97 -2.26
C GLY A 133 -13.43 8.55 -2.16
N VAL A 134 -13.30 7.78 -3.24
CA VAL A 134 -13.73 6.36 -3.24
C VAL A 134 -12.78 5.48 -2.43
N LEU A 135 -11.47 5.65 -2.59
CA LEU A 135 -10.47 4.90 -1.83
C LEU A 135 -10.58 5.16 -0.32
N PHE A 136 -10.91 6.40 0.06
CA PHE A 136 -11.21 6.73 1.44
C PHE A 136 -12.43 5.95 1.95
N LYS A 137 -13.53 5.87 1.18
CA LYS A 137 -14.71 5.08 1.54
C LYS A 137 -14.42 3.57 1.61
N ILE A 138 -13.60 3.03 0.72
CA ILE A 138 -13.14 1.63 0.82
C ILE A 138 -12.45 1.40 2.17
N THR A 139 -11.55 2.30 2.56
CA THR A 139 -10.83 2.20 3.83
C THR A 139 -11.76 2.32 5.03
N GLU A 140 -12.75 3.21 4.97
CA GLU A 140 -13.77 3.40 6.00
C GLU A 140 -14.62 2.14 6.21
N VAL A 141 -15.22 1.61 5.14
CA VAL A 141 -16.02 0.37 5.18
C VAL A 141 -15.17 -0.81 5.69
N SER A 142 -13.94 -0.91 5.22
CA SER A 142 -13.03 -1.98 5.64
C SER A 142 -12.65 -1.89 7.12
N LYS A 143 -12.50 -0.69 7.66
CA LYS A 143 -12.27 -0.46 9.10
C LYS A 143 -13.49 -0.86 9.92
N ASN A 144 -14.70 -0.49 9.49
CA ASN A 144 -15.95 -0.85 10.17
C ASN A 144 -16.12 -2.39 10.26
N LEU A 145 -15.64 -3.11 9.24
CA LEU A 145 -15.65 -4.57 9.21
C LEU A 145 -14.40 -5.22 9.81
N SER A 146 -13.45 -4.42 10.33
CA SER A 146 -12.17 -4.90 10.88
C SER A 146 -11.42 -5.82 9.89
N LEU A 147 -11.36 -5.43 8.61
CA LEU A 147 -10.72 -6.23 7.57
C LEU A 147 -9.20 -6.04 7.56
N PRO A 148 -8.43 -7.08 7.22
CA PRO A 148 -6.98 -7.00 7.10
C PRO A 148 -6.56 -6.11 5.91
N ARG A 149 -5.33 -5.59 5.98
CA ARG A 149 -4.77 -4.67 4.97
C ARG A 149 -4.77 -5.25 3.55
N ASN A 150 -4.53 -6.56 3.40
CA ASN A 150 -4.56 -7.23 2.10
C ASN A 150 -5.89 -7.06 1.38
N VAL A 151 -7.02 -7.16 2.12
CA VAL A 151 -8.36 -6.97 1.55
C VAL A 151 -8.55 -5.52 1.11
N ILE A 152 -8.06 -4.55 1.87
CA ILE A 152 -8.14 -3.12 1.52
C ILE A 152 -7.39 -2.85 0.20
N GLU A 153 -6.17 -3.35 0.08
CA GLU A 153 -5.34 -3.18 -1.12
C GLU A 153 -5.95 -3.89 -2.33
N THR A 154 -6.48 -5.10 -2.15
CA THR A 154 -7.18 -5.85 -3.21
C THR A 154 -8.46 -5.12 -3.65
N ALA A 155 -9.25 -4.57 -2.72
CA ALA A 155 -10.44 -3.80 -3.03
C ALA A 155 -10.10 -2.51 -3.80
N ALA A 156 -9.04 -1.83 -3.40
CA ALA A 156 -8.52 -0.64 -4.07
C ALA A 156 -8.06 -0.96 -5.51
N GLN A 157 -7.40 -2.09 -5.71
CA GLN A 157 -6.98 -2.55 -7.04
C GLN A 157 -8.18 -2.83 -7.94
N ILE A 158 -9.16 -3.61 -7.46
CA ILE A 158 -10.39 -3.91 -8.20
C ILE A 158 -11.10 -2.63 -8.61
N PHE A 159 -11.21 -1.66 -7.69
CA PHE A 159 -11.87 -0.39 -8.02
C PHE A 159 -11.08 0.41 -9.06
N ARG A 160 -9.74 0.43 -9.01
CA ARG A 160 -8.90 1.08 -10.02
C ARG A 160 -9.10 0.47 -11.41
N ASP A 161 -9.22 -0.86 -11.49
CA ASP A 161 -9.49 -1.55 -12.74
C ASP A 161 -10.89 -1.21 -13.28
N CYS A 162 -11.92 -1.16 -12.43
CA CYS A 162 -13.25 -0.66 -12.78
C CYS A 162 -13.23 0.80 -13.27
N ALA A 163 -12.43 1.65 -12.64
CA ALA A 163 -12.28 3.05 -13.06
C ALA A 163 -11.58 3.18 -14.41
N ARG A 164 -10.55 2.37 -14.67
CA ARG A 164 -9.82 2.29 -15.95
C ARG A 164 -10.74 1.86 -17.08
N LEU A 165 -11.57 0.85 -16.86
CA LEU A 165 -12.57 0.35 -17.80
C LEU A 165 -13.81 1.26 -17.90
N LYS A 166 -13.83 2.37 -17.16
CA LYS A 166 -14.96 3.34 -17.11
C LYS A 166 -16.29 2.73 -16.64
N VAL A 167 -16.27 1.55 -16.03
CA VAL A 167 -17.46 0.86 -15.51
C VAL A 167 -18.14 1.65 -14.39
N SER A 168 -17.38 2.44 -13.64
CA SER A 168 -17.86 3.27 -12.54
C SER A 168 -18.63 4.50 -12.98
N ARG A 169 -18.59 4.87 -14.26
CA ARG A 169 -19.33 6.05 -14.77
C ARG A 169 -20.83 5.89 -14.59
N SER A 170 -21.48 6.94 -14.13
CA SER A 170 -22.94 7.00 -13.91
C SER A 170 -23.48 5.98 -12.90
N LYS A 171 -22.60 5.35 -12.10
CA LYS A 171 -23.00 4.38 -11.08
C LYS A 171 -22.90 4.97 -9.69
N SER A 172 -23.65 4.40 -8.75
CA SER A 172 -23.55 4.78 -7.32
C SER A 172 -22.15 4.44 -6.79
N ILE A 173 -21.44 5.46 -6.33
CA ILE A 173 -20.11 5.33 -5.77
C ILE A 173 -20.12 4.39 -4.57
N ILE A 174 -21.11 4.55 -3.68
CA ILE A 174 -21.24 3.73 -2.46
C ILE A 174 -21.48 2.27 -2.80
N GLY A 175 -22.38 1.99 -3.76
CA GLY A 175 -22.65 0.62 -4.18
C GLY A 175 -21.44 -0.06 -4.85
N MET A 176 -20.69 0.69 -5.69
CA MET A 176 -19.47 0.18 -6.32
C MET A 176 -18.36 -0.07 -5.29
N THR A 177 -18.22 0.82 -4.29
CA THR A 177 -17.27 0.66 -3.18
C THR A 177 -17.57 -0.62 -2.39
N ALA A 178 -18.82 -0.80 -1.96
CA ALA A 178 -19.25 -1.98 -1.23
C ALA A 178 -19.05 -3.28 -2.04
N ALA A 179 -19.39 -3.26 -3.32
CA ALA A 179 -19.19 -4.42 -4.20
C ALA A 179 -17.70 -4.77 -4.38
N SER A 180 -16.82 -3.76 -4.48
CA SER A 180 -15.37 -3.98 -4.57
C SER A 180 -14.80 -4.58 -3.29
N VAL A 181 -15.26 -4.13 -2.11
CA VAL A 181 -14.87 -4.69 -0.80
C VAL A 181 -15.36 -6.12 -0.67
N TYR A 182 -16.62 -6.40 -1.03
CA TYR A 182 -17.16 -7.75 -0.99
C TYR A 182 -16.39 -8.72 -1.90
N LEU A 183 -16.07 -8.31 -3.13
CA LEU A 183 -15.27 -9.11 -4.06
C LEU A 183 -13.85 -9.35 -3.53
N ALA A 184 -13.24 -8.34 -2.89
CA ALA A 184 -11.92 -8.47 -2.28
C ALA A 184 -11.94 -9.46 -1.09
N CYS A 185 -12.97 -9.42 -0.24
CA CYS A 185 -13.14 -10.39 0.85
C CYS A 185 -13.17 -11.82 0.29
N ARG A 186 -13.90 -12.05 -0.80
CA ARG A 186 -13.97 -13.37 -1.44
C ARG A 186 -12.66 -13.81 -2.07
N LYS A 187 -11.92 -12.88 -2.70
CA LYS A 187 -10.59 -13.19 -3.26
C LYS A 187 -9.53 -13.52 -2.21
N CYS A 188 -9.66 -12.93 -1.04
CA CYS A 188 -8.73 -13.13 0.08
C CYS A 188 -9.21 -14.18 1.08
N ASP A 189 -10.26 -14.96 0.76
CA ASP A 189 -10.87 -16.01 1.61
C ASP A 189 -11.28 -15.49 3.00
N VAL A 190 -11.71 -14.22 3.08
CA VAL A 190 -12.25 -13.64 4.29
C VAL A 190 -13.77 -13.77 4.27
N GLY A 191 -14.32 -14.65 5.13
CA GLY A 191 -15.75 -14.90 5.24
C GLY A 191 -16.52 -13.66 5.72
N ARG A 192 -17.16 -12.92 4.81
CA ARG A 192 -18.09 -11.81 5.11
C ARG A 192 -19.32 -11.94 4.25
N SER A 193 -20.50 -11.74 4.85
CA SER A 193 -21.77 -11.79 4.10
C SER A 193 -22.00 -10.49 3.31
N ILE A 194 -22.79 -10.58 2.24
CA ILE A 194 -23.20 -9.36 1.50
C ILE A 194 -23.97 -8.40 2.41
N LYS A 195 -24.71 -8.93 3.38
CA LYS A 195 -25.49 -8.15 4.34
C LYS A 195 -24.56 -7.31 5.23
N ASP A 196 -23.52 -7.92 5.81
CA ASP A 196 -22.57 -7.22 6.68
C ASP A 196 -21.88 -6.06 5.93
N VAL A 197 -21.47 -6.31 4.68
CA VAL A 197 -20.84 -5.27 3.85
C VAL A 197 -21.83 -4.18 3.46
N ALA A 198 -23.09 -4.52 3.20
CA ALA A 198 -24.13 -3.55 2.87
C ALA A 198 -24.45 -2.65 4.07
N ASP A 199 -24.55 -3.23 5.26
CA ASP A 199 -24.79 -2.50 6.52
C ASP A 199 -23.61 -1.57 6.85
N ALA A 200 -22.37 -2.06 6.73
CA ALA A 200 -21.15 -1.25 6.95
C ALA A 200 -21.00 -0.10 5.95
N ALA A 201 -21.52 -0.25 4.74
CA ALA A 201 -21.49 0.77 3.70
C ALA A 201 -22.75 1.66 3.67
N ASN A 202 -23.70 1.46 4.58
CA ASN A 202 -25.00 2.13 4.60
C ASN A 202 -25.72 2.07 3.25
N THR A 203 -25.81 0.86 2.67
CA THR A 203 -26.42 0.64 1.35
C THR A 203 -27.32 -0.60 1.35
N ASN A 204 -28.14 -0.74 0.30
CA ASN A 204 -29.01 -1.89 0.18
C ASN A 204 -28.26 -3.11 -0.37
N GLN A 205 -28.48 -4.29 0.22
CA GLN A 205 -27.92 -5.57 -0.20
C GLN A 205 -28.15 -5.85 -1.70
N ARG A 206 -29.34 -5.56 -2.24
CA ARG A 206 -29.64 -5.71 -3.66
C ARG A 206 -28.72 -4.88 -4.56
N THR A 207 -28.37 -3.67 -4.10
CA THR A 207 -27.48 -2.76 -4.82
C THR A 207 -26.06 -3.33 -4.85
N VAL A 208 -25.56 -3.85 -3.74
CA VAL A 208 -24.24 -4.50 -3.66
C VAL A 208 -24.19 -5.71 -4.59
N ALA A 209 -25.20 -6.59 -4.55
CA ALA A 209 -25.28 -7.77 -5.42
C ALA A 209 -25.33 -7.42 -6.91
N LYS A 210 -26.06 -6.34 -7.28
CA LYS A 210 -26.11 -5.84 -8.66
C LYS A 210 -24.72 -5.39 -9.15
N TYR A 211 -24.03 -4.57 -8.36
CA TYR A 211 -22.70 -4.07 -8.75
C TYR A 211 -21.62 -5.15 -8.68
N TYR A 212 -21.73 -6.11 -7.76
CA TYR A 212 -20.85 -7.27 -7.71
C TYR A 212 -20.90 -8.07 -9.03
N ARG A 213 -22.11 -8.40 -9.53
CA ARG A 213 -22.26 -9.10 -10.81
C ARG A 213 -21.74 -8.29 -11.99
N LEU A 214 -21.91 -6.94 -11.95
CA LEU A 214 -21.41 -6.05 -12.97
C LEU A 214 -19.88 -6.04 -12.99
N ILE A 215 -19.23 -5.96 -11.82
CA ILE A 215 -17.77 -6.00 -11.72
C ILE A 215 -17.22 -7.34 -12.24
N LEU A 216 -17.84 -8.46 -11.87
CA LEU A 216 -17.42 -9.78 -12.34
C LEU A 216 -17.50 -9.92 -13.87
N LYS A 217 -18.50 -9.29 -14.49
CA LYS A 217 -18.68 -9.35 -15.93
C LYS A 217 -17.67 -8.51 -16.70
N GLU A 218 -17.33 -7.34 -16.21
CA GLU A 218 -16.51 -6.36 -16.92
C GLU A 218 -15.02 -6.45 -16.59
N VAL A 219 -14.70 -6.79 -15.34
CA VAL A 219 -13.35 -7.06 -14.91
C VAL A 219 -13.14 -8.55 -15.02
N GLU A 220 -12.41 -9.01 -16.02
CA GLU A 220 -12.03 -10.43 -16.17
C GLU A 220 -11.27 -10.87 -14.92
N THR A 221 -12.00 -11.20 -13.87
CA THR A 221 -11.40 -11.65 -12.63
C THR A 221 -11.08 -13.13 -12.74
N THR A 222 -9.82 -13.46 -12.69
CA THR A 222 -9.35 -14.83 -12.44
C THR A 222 -10.14 -15.38 -11.25
N TYR A 223 -10.53 -16.64 -11.32
CA TYR A 223 -11.29 -17.42 -10.34
C TYR A 223 -11.68 -16.71 -9.03
N VAL A 224 -12.96 -16.64 -8.76
CA VAL A 224 -13.51 -16.22 -7.46
C VAL A 224 -14.10 -17.48 -6.81
N PRO A 225 -13.65 -17.88 -5.61
CA PRO A 225 -14.20 -19.06 -4.93
C PRO A 225 -15.72 -18.95 -4.74
N PRO A 226 -16.47 -20.08 -4.78
CA PRO A 226 -17.90 -20.08 -4.50
C PRO A 226 -18.19 -19.57 -3.08
N PRO A 227 -19.41 -19.07 -2.82
CA PRO A 227 -19.81 -18.56 -1.51
C PRO A 227 -19.85 -19.65 -0.45
#